data_1d2634f50845596248f47e62834224e7
#
_entry.id   1d2634f50845596248f47e62834224e7
#
_cell.length_a   1.000
_cell.length_b   1.000
_cell.length_c   1.000
_cell.angle_alpha   90.00
_cell.angle_beta   90.00
_cell.angle_gamma   90.00
#
_symmetry.space_group_name_H-M   'P 1'
#
loop_
_entity.id
_entity.type
_entity.pdbx_description
1 polymer ?
#
loop_
_entity_poly.entity_id
_entity_poly.type
_entity_poly.pdbx_seq_one_letter_code
_entity_poly.pdbx_strand_id
1 'polypeptide(L)'
;MSTYRFFCCALLSTLLWVSGCAQNLKSEGPLAVVNASEAAPKNIIRHIIFASDPQYPWSKDEKNAEDGLGASPHQKSQDVPLQSRSSVNQVSDENLVRNQYNAIQKWRTAAMGGVGNNPVIINGDMTAYGHGWQRSFLYGALDSILSTNWYFGLGNHDYKNNVGGCLNNGCARDSMNDLIGRMGGNNMDYSTNHGGGFPETKRYSGSFGYYKDFGKVRYIQLNLDPSYTQWFYSNGATVLKSKYEFDIQSPVQNNWLERVLINARDQKKFIIIGMHDPAEWTYSSDARTAAILTRFRQLLKIYDVSAIFAGHLHSSAGKYQSVYGDVPVFLSGSATDETFLIVDIDESNKTFQTWLVNNNNPQNAKYLGTMYFKHSVVVPPVDEYDNTGHWGNWGVTASCSSPNYINGFSMRAQSSQGSGDDTAVNAIAMHCFTGSELHSNEGNWGHWYEYALCPSNEAVVGYQLKMQPSQGSGNHQDDTAVDSVRLFCEGGGYLPSPFDTPYGIWKKAFRCPAGMVATGFETRVEVDQGNNDDSTLNGMRMRCDPKP
;
A
#
# COMPACT_ATOMS: atom_id res chain seq x y z
N MET A 1 -62.98 -14.49 -58.78
CA MET A 1 -61.61 -14.07 -59.14
C MET A 1 -61.15 -12.92 -58.22
N SER A 2 -61.20 -13.14 -56.90
CA SER A 2 -60.80 -12.03 -56.01
C SER A 2 -60.11 -12.50 -54.72
N THR A 3 -59.82 -13.76 -54.63
CA THR A 3 -59.23 -14.33 -53.37
C THR A 3 -57.75 -14.63 -53.46
N TYR A 4 -57.16 -14.64 -54.65
CA TYR A 4 -55.76 -14.93 -54.84
C TYR A 4 -54.81 -13.73 -54.74
N ARG A 5 -55.31 -12.53 -54.85
CA ARG A 5 -54.44 -11.34 -54.69
C ARG A 5 -54.15 -10.93 -53.27
N PHE A 6 -54.94 -11.35 -52.31
CA PHE A 6 -54.70 -11.02 -50.89
C PHE A 6 -53.65 -11.91 -50.21
N PHE A 7 -53.48 -13.15 -50.69
CA PHE A 7 -52.53 -14.05 -50.11
C PHE A 7 -51.06 -13.75 -50.49
N CYS A 8 -50.84 -13.25 -51.70
CA CYS A 8 -49.49 -12.89 -52.14
C CYS A 8 -48.97 -11.60 -51.47
N CYS A 9 -49.85 -10.63 -51.25
CA CYS A 9 -49.43 -9.42 -50.53
C CYS A 9 -49.17 -9.65 -49.06
N ALA A 10 -49.87 -10.59 -48.42
CA ALA A 10 -49.65 -10.92 -47.03
C ALA A 10 -48.30 -11.65 -46.81
N LEU A 11 -47.93 -12.54 -47.73
CA LEU A 11 -46.64 -13.24 -47.66
C LEU A 11 -45.45 -12.32 -47.99
N LEU A 12 -45.62 -11.40 -48.93
CA LEU A 12 -44.59 -10.40 -49.23
C LEU A 12 -44.44 -9.36 -48.12
N SER A 13 -45.53 -8.98 -47.48
CA SER A 13 -45.46 -8.06 -46.35
C SER A 13 -44.83 -8.71 -45.11
N THR A 14 -45.02 -10.01 -44.90
CA THR A 14 -44.37 -10.70 -43.79
C THR A 14 -42.85 -10.91 -44.02
N LEU A 15 -42.43 -11.13 -45.25
CA LEU A 15 -40.99 -11.23 -45.58
C LEU A 15 -40.27 -9.89 -45.49
N LEU A 16 -40.91 -8.83 -45.91
CA LEU A 16 -40.37 -7.47 -45.75
C LEU A 16 -40.36 -7.01 -44.29
N TRP A 17 -41.33 -7.43 -43.52
CA TRP A 17 -41.38 -7.12 -42.09
C TRP A 17 -40.29 -7.86 -41.28
N VAL A 18 -40.02 -9.11 -41.60
CA VAL A 18 -38.94 -9.88 -40.99
C VAL A 18 -37.56 -9.30 -41.34
N SER A 19 -37.36 -8.84 -42.59
CA SER A 19 -36.09 -8.18 -42.95
C SER A 19 -35.97 -6.78 -42.36
N GLY A 20 -37.06 -6.06 -42.21
CA GLY A 20 -37.06 -4.77 -41.53
C GLY A 20 -36.78 -4.89 -40.02
N CYS A 21 -37.31 -5.91 -39.36
CA CYS A 21 -36.99 -6.20 -37.96
C CYS A 21 -35.52 -6.60 -37.77
N ALA A 22 -34.96 -7.36 -38.72
CA ALA A 22 -33.54 -7.73 -38.65
C ALA A 22 -32.61 -6.52 -38.84
N GLN A 23 -32.98 -5.55 -39.64
CA GLN A 23 -32.22 -4.33 -39.80
C GLN A 23 -32.36 -3.38 -38.59
N ASN A 24 -33.53 -3.28 -38.03
CA ASN A 24 -33.72 -2.49 -36.81
C ASN A 24 -33.02 -3.11 -35.61
N LEU A 25 -33.00 -4.43 -35.51
CA LEU A 25 -32.22 -5.10 -34.45
C LEU A 25 -30.70 -4.93 -34.63
N LYS A 26 -30.23 -4.72 -35.86
CA LYS A 26 -28.80 -4.42 -36.09
C LYS A 26 -28.43 -2.97 -35.84
N SER A 27 -29.32 -2.05 -36.05
CA SER A 27 -29.08 -0.63 -35.78
C SER A 27 -29.28 -0.27 -34.29
N GLU A 28 -30.16 -1.00 -33.62
CA GLU A 28 -30.40 -0.82 -32.20
C GLU A 28 -29.56 -1.77 -31.34
N GLY A 29 -29.05 -2.80 -31.94
CA GLY A 29 -28.30 -3.83 -31.23
C GLY A 29 -27.11 -3.32 -30.42
N PRO A 30 -26.38 -2.38 -30.91
CA PRO A 30 -25.34 -1.83 -30.04
C PRO A 30 -25.86 -0.92 -28.95
N LEU A 31 -27.08 -0.45 -29.15
CA LEU A 31 -27.69 0.40 -28.18
C LEU A 31 -28.51 -0.30 -27.16
N ALA A 32 -28.84 -1.40 -27.50
CA ALA A 32 -29.26 -2.31 -26.51
C ALA A 32 -28.15 -2.67 -25.58
N VAL A 33 -27.28 -2.09 -25.75
CA VAL A 33 -26.68 -1.94 -24.78
C VAL A 33 -27.14 -1.51 -23.52
N VAL A 34 -28.14 -1.63 -23.54
CA VAL A 34 -28.67 -2.58 -22.91
C VAL A 34 -27.87 -3.13 -21.78
N ASN A 35 -27.13 -3.62 -22.23
CA ASN A 35 -26.09 -4.21 -21.62
C ASN A 35 -25.29 -3.30 -20.79
N ALA A 36 -25.31 -2.11 -21.17
CA ALA A 36 -24.77 -1.14 -20.30
C ALA A 36 -25.69 -0.82 -19.13
N SER A 37 -26.92 -0.97 -19.28
CA SER A 37 -27.83 -0.84 -18.14
C SER A 37 -27.83 -2.07 -17.24
N GLU A 38 -27.52 -3.21 -17.78
CA GLU A 38 -27.25 -4.41 -16.97
C GLU A 38 -25.85 -4.43 -16.41
N ALA A 39 -24.94 -3.81 -17.11
CA ALA A 39 -23.57 -3.62 -16.65
C ALA A 39 -23.37 -2.35 -15.82
N ALA A 40 -24.38 -1.59 -15.55
CA ALA A 40 -24.28 -0.60 -14.48
C ALA A 40 -23.87 -1.35 -13.22
N PRO A 41 -22.67 -1.15 -12.71
CA PRO A 41 -22.15 -1.99 -11.66
C PRO A 41 -23.00 -1.82 -10.42
N LYS A 42 -23.85 -2.78 -10.21
CA LYS A 42 -24.71 -2.85 -9.01
C LYS A 42 -23.91 -2.88 -7.70
N ASN A 43 -22.58 -2.81 -7.83
CA ASN A 43 -21.64 -3.07 -6.74
C ASN A 43 -20.55 -2.01 -6.56
N ILE A 44 -20.56 -0.87 -7.25
CA ILE A 44 -19.68 0.24 -6.89
C ILE A 44 -20.16 0.77 -5.55
N ILE A 45 -19.41 0.47 -4.55
CA ILE A 45 -19.79 0.75 -3.17
C ILE A 45 -19.27 2.11 -2.74
N ARG A 46 -18.20 2.62 -3.39
CA ARG A 46 -17.48 3.77 -2.88
C ARG A 46 -16.59 4.45 -3.91
N HIS A 47 -16.42 5.76 -3.75
CA HIS A 47 -15.39 6.50 -4.44
C HIS A 47 -14.44 7.12 -3.40
N ILE A 48 -13.14 7.15 -3.69
CA ILE A 48 -12.17 7.92 -2.90
C ILE A 48 -11.59 9.00 -3.81
N ILE A 49 -11.61 10.24 -3.35
CA ILE A 49 -11.03 11.36 -4.07
C ILE A 49 -9.67 11.66 -3.49
N PHE A 50 -8.63 11.67 -4.32
CA PHE A 50 -7.28 12.09 -3.93
C PHE A 50 -6.94 13.43 -4.55
N ALA A 51 -6.64 14.38 -3.70
CA ALA A 51 -6.07 15.68 -4.03
C ALA A 51 -4.74 15.83 -3.31
N SER A 52 -3.94 16.81 -3.67
CA SER A 52 -2.74 17.21 -2.96
C SER A 52 -2.40 18.64 -3.29
N ASP A 53 -1.39 19.16 -2.63
CA ASP A 53 -0.76 20.43 -2.98
C ASP A 53 -1.76 21.59 -3.16
N PRO A 54 -2.68 21.83 -2.19
CA PRO A 54 -3.42 23.08 -2.17
C PRO A 54 -2.51 24.29 -1.99
N GLN A 55 -1.37 24.12 -1.34
CA GLN A 55 -0.24 25.02 -1.17
C GLN A 55 -0.62 26.51 -1.09
N TYR A 56 -1.68 26.83 -0.37
CA TYR A 56 -2.10 28.21 -0.23
C TYR A 56 -1.04 29.07 0.49
N PRO A 57 -0.68 30.22 -0.01
CA PRO A 57 -1.19 30.97 -1.15
C PRO A 57 -0.28 30.87 -2.42
N TRP A 58 -0.07 29.69 -2.94
CA TRP A 58 0.77 29.47 -4.11
C TRP A 58 0.04 29.88 -5.40
N SER A 59 0.67 30.73 -6.20
CA SER A 59 0.15 31.13 -7.51
C SER A 59 0.70 30.25 -8.63
N LYS A 60 0.10 30.33 -9.82
CA LYS A 60 0.63 29.65 -11.01
C LYS A 60 2.05 30.12 -11.37
N ASP A 61 2.37 31.37 -11.09
CA ASP A 61 3.70 31.94 -11.38
C ASP A 61 4.76 31.43 -10.40
N GLU A 62 4.43 31.28 -9.13
CA GLU A 62 5.33 30.73 -8.11
C GLU A 62 5.62 29.24 -8.37
N LYS A 63 4.61 28.47 -8.79
CA LYS A 63 4.79 27.10 -9.23
C LYS A 63 5.79 26.98 -10.38
N ASN A 64 5.65 27.81 -11.41
CA ASN A 64 6.54 27.76 -12.56
C ASN A 64 8.00 28.08 -12.19
N ALA A 65 8.22 28.81 -11.12
CA ALA A 65 9.57 29.09 -10.60
C ALA A 65 10.17 27.88 -9.86
N GLU A 66 9.37 27.03 -9.24
CA GLU A 66 9.84 25.81 -8.53
C GLU A 66 9.98 24.61 -9.47
N ASP A 67 9.04 24.36 -10.36
CA ASP A 67 9.10 23.30 -11.39
C ASP A 67 10.15 23.60 -12.48
N GLY A 68 10.60 24.84 -12.59
CA GLY A 68 11.60 25.32 -13.54
C GLY A 68 13.02 25.27 -13.02
N LEU A 69 13.68 24.11 -13.13
CA LEU A 69 15.15 23.97 -13.21
C LEU A 69 15.99 24.94 -12.37
N GLY A 70 16.34 24.58 -11.15
CA GLY A 70 17.55 25.07 -10.52
C GLY A 70 17.41 26.26 -9.57
N ALA A 71 16.24 26.52 -9.04
CA ALA A 71 16.15 27.34 -7.83
C ALA A 71 16.71 26.51 -6.67
N SER A 72 17.89 26.89 -6.20
CA SER A 72 18.51 26.32 -5.00
C SER A 72 17.48 26.26 -3.85
N PRO A 73 17.34 25.11 -3.14
CA PRO A 73 16.38 24.95 -2.03
C PRO A 73 16.62 25.90 -0.85
N HIS A 74 17.52 26.83 -0.98
CA HIS A 74 17.97 27.73 0.07
C HIS A 74 17.64 29.20 -0.13
N GLN A 75 16.84 29.58 -1.12
CA GLN A 75 16.26 30.90 -1.05
C GLN A 75 15.13 30.88 -0.01
N LYS A 76 15.53 30.94 1.25
CA LYS A 76 14.66 31.35 2.36
C LYS A 76 14.05 32.68 1.95
N SER A 77 12.86 32.63 1.36
CA SER A 77 12.08 33.85 1.22
C SER A 77 11.79 34.31 2.66
N GLN A 78 12.50 35.34 3.05
CA GLN A 78 12.19 36.04 4.29
C GLN A 78 10.69 36.27 4.29
N ASP A 79 10.06 36.13 5.44
CA ASP A 79 8.66 36.42 5.67
C ASP A 79 8.20 37.63 4.85
N VAL A 80 7.60 37.36 3.69
CA VAL A 80 6.98 38.45 2.92
C VAL A 80 5.66 38.72 3.62
N PRO A 81 5.55 39.86 4.32
CA PRO A 81 4.34 40.17 5.05
C PRO A 81 3.15 40.21 4.10
N LEU A 82 1.99 39.77 4.56
CA LEU A 82 0.71 39.83 3.82
C LEU A 82 0.49 41.20 3.15
N GLN A 83 1.01 42.26 3.76
CA GLN A 83 0.92 43.65 3.29
C GLN A 83 1.68 43.94 1.99
N SER A 84 2.56 43.06 1.52
CA SER A 84 3.34 43.27 0.29
C SER A 84 2.76 42.53 -0.93
N ARG A 85 1.78 41.62 -0.76
CA ARG A 85 1.06 41.00 -1.88
C ARG A 85 -0.06 41.92 -2.37
N SER A 86 -0.18 42.08 -3.68
CA SER A 86 -1.33 42.79 -4.23
C SER A 86 -2.61 42.04 -3.86
N SER A 87 -3.65 42.73 -3.48
CA SER A 87 -4.96 42.16 -3.16
C SER A 87 -5.53 41.30 -4.32
N VAL A 88 -5.11 41.58 -5.55
CA VAL A 88 -5.51 40.85 -6.75
C VAL A 88 -4.92 39.43 -6.77
N ASN A 89 -3.63 39.27 -6.42
CA ASN A 89 -2.99 37.96 -6.39
C ASN A 89 -3.56 37.08 -5.27
N GLN A 90 -3.80 37.63 -4.10
CA GLN A 90 -4.39 36.91 -2.99
C GLN A 90 -5.78 36.34 -3.33
N VAL A 91 -6.65 37.11 -3.99
CA VAL A 91 -7.97 36.65 -4.42
C VAL A 91 -7.84 35.53 -5.47
N SER A 92 -6.83 35.60 -6.35
CA SER A 92 -6.55 34.55 -7.32
C SER A 92 -6.16 33.23 -6.62
N ASP A 93 -5.27 33.28 -5.66
CA ASP A 93 -4.76 32.11 -4.94
C ASP A 93 -5.88 31.45 -4.09
N GLU A 94 -6.70 32.24 -3.42
CA GLU A 94 -7.88 31.77 -2.72
C GLU A 94 -8.86 31.07 -3.66
N ASN A 95 -9.06 31.61 -4.87
CA ASN A 95 -9.98 31.03 -5.86
C ASN A 95 -9.46 29.69 -6.40
N LEU A 96 -8.17 29.49 -6.59
CA LEU A 96 -7.61 28.21 -7.01
C LEU A 96 -8.02 27.10 -6.04
N VAL A 97 -7.78 27.31 -4.75
CA VAL A 97 -8.18 26.38 -3.69
C VAL A 97 -9.70 26.17 -3.68
N ARG A 98 -10.48 27.25 -3.63
CA ARG A 98 -11.94 27.18 -3.55
C ARG A 98 -12.54 26.48 -4.78
N ASN A 99 -12.06 26.77 -5.98
CA ASN A 99 -12.57 26.18 -7.22
C ASN A 99 -12.34 24.67 -7.24
N GLN A 100 -11.16 24.20 -6.89
CA GLN A 100 -10.85 22.79 -6.84
C GLN A 100 -11.76 22.06 -5.84
N TYR A 101 -11.83 22.54 -4.60
CA TYR A 101 -12.59 21.82 -3.57
C TYR A 101 -14.11 21.96 -3.73
N ASN A 102 -14.60 23.05 -4.34
CA ASN A 102 -16.00 23.14 -4.77
C ASN A 102 -16.34 22.14 -5.90
N ALA A 103 -15.45 21.96 -6.87
CA ALA A 103 -15.62 20.94 -7.91
C ALA A 103 -15.66 19.52 -7.32
N ILE A 104 -14.75 19.21 -6.42
CA ILE A 104 -14.70 17.95 -5.66
C ILE A 104 -16.00 17.77 -4.86
N GLN A 105 -16.43 18.78 -4.10
CA GLN A 105 -17.64 18.72 -3.28
C GLN A 105 -18.90 18.52 -4.10
N LYS A 106 -19.04 19.26 -5.19
CA LYS A 106 -20.17 19.14 -6.13
C LYS A 106 -20.25 17.72 -6.68
N TRP A 107 -19.11 17.19 -7.14
CA TRP A 107 -19.06 15.84 -7.69
C TRP A 107 -19.41 14.77 -6.65
N ARG A 108 -18.73 14.77 -5.49
CA ARG A 108 -18.94 13.72 -4.46
C ARG A 108 -20.34 13.75 -3.84
N THR A 109 -21.01 14.90 -3.84
CA THR A 109 -22.39 15.02 -3.36
C THR A 109 -23.37 14.37 -4.34
N ALA A 110 -23.10 14.49 -5.64
CA ALA A 110 -23.92 13.90 -6.70
C ALA A 110 -23.61 12.41 -6.94
N ALA A 111 -22.39 11.96 -6.60
CA ALA A 111 -21.98 10.59 -6.78
C ALA A 111 -22.72 9.62 -5.84
N MET A 112 -22.76 8.35 -6.21
CA MET A 112 -23.44 7.31 -5.43
C MET A 112 -22.92 7.29 -3.99
N GLY A 113 -23.83 7.28 -3.03
CA GLY A 113 -23.52 7.26 -1.60
C GLY A 113 -23.23 8.63 -0.99
N GLY A 114 -23.15 9.69 -1.79
CA GLY A 114 -22.97 11.07 -1.33
C GLY A 114 -21.70 11.29 -0.50
N VAL A 115 -21.66 12.38 0.23
CA VAL A 115 -20.49 12.78 1.05
C VAL A 115 -20.04 11.70 2.04
N GLY A 116 -20.97 10.95 2.63
CA GLY A 116 -20.66 9.92 3.64
C GLY A 116 -19.82 8.75 3.09
N ASN A 117 -20.04 8.38 1.82
CA ASN A 117 -19.34 7.26 1.19
C ASN A 117 -18.16 7.68 0.32
N ASN A 118 -17.99 8.96 0.05
CA ASN A 118 -16.99 9.50 -0.86
C ASN A 118 -16.00 10.39 -0.11
N PRO A 119 -15.03 9.82 0.63
CA PRO A 119 -14.00 10.57 1.35
C PRO A 119 -13.10 11.35 0.40
N VAL A 120 -12.58 12.48 0.88
CA VAL A 120 -11.52 13.25 0.23
C VAL A 120 -10.24 13.10 1.03
N ILE A 121 -9.15 12.79 0.35
CA ILE A 121 -7.82 12.65 0.92
C ILE A 121 -6.91 13.68 0.26
N ILE A 122 -6.17 14.43 1.07
CA ILE A 122 -5.25 15.47 0.63
C ILE A 122 -3.82 15.05 1.03
N ASN A 123 -2.99 14.70 0.06
CA ASN A 123 -1.68 14.10 0.28
C ASN A 123 -0.57 15.14 0.49
N GLY A 124 -0.74 16.04 1.46
CA GLY A 124 0.32 16.97 1.88
C GLY A 124 0.39 18.29 1.12
N ASP A 125 1.36 19.08 1.51
CA ASP A 125 1.59 20.46 1.09
C ASP A 125 0.32 21.30 1.18
N MET A 126 -0.22 21.28 2.41
CA MET A 126 -1.45 22.01 2.72
C MET A 126 -1.26 23.52 2.51
N THR A 127 -0.10 24.02 2.92
CA THR A 127 0.26 25.43 2.80
C THR A 127 1.66 25.63 2.23
N ALA A 128 1.91 26.76 1.61
CA ALA A 128 3.23 27.07 1.05
C ALA A 128 4.35 27.19 2.10
N TYR A 129 4.04 27.68 3.30
CA TYR A 129 5.06 27.97 4.33
C TYR A 129 4.62 27.67 5.77
N GLY A 130 3.48 27.06 6.01
CA GLY A 130 2.98 26.71 7.34
C GLY A 130 2.58 27.90 8.23
N HIS A 131 2.48 29.12 7.70
CA HIS A 131 2.10 30.29 8.49
C HIS A 131 0.67 30.20 9.03
N GLY A 132 0.44 30.76 10.21
CA GLY A 132 -0.85 30.67 10.89
C GLY A 132 -2.02 31.22 10.06
N TRP A 133 -1.82 32.32 9.31
CA TRP A 133 -2.85 32.87 8.44
C TRP A 133 -3.15 32.00 7.22
N GLN A 134 -2.12 31.31 6.66
CA GLN A 134 -2.28 30.36 5.56
C GLN A 134 -3.13 29.16 6.02
N ARG A 135 -2.76 28.56 7.14
CA ARG A 135 -3.47 27.43 7.74
C ARG A 135 -4.91 27.81 8.12
N SER A 136 -5.11 29.00 8.73
CA SER A 136 -6.45 29.48 9.10
C SER A 136 -7.36 29.65 7.90
N PHE A 137 -6.86 30.23 6.80
CA PHE A 137 -7.63 30.33 5.56
C PHE A 137 -7.94 28.95 5.00
N LEU A 138 -6.91 28.11 4.78
CA LEU A 138 -7.08 26.82 4.11
C LEU A 138 -8.03 25.91 4.87
N TYR A 139 -7.78 25.68 6.15
CA TYR A 139 -8.65 24.79 6.93
C TYR A 139 -10.07 25.35 7.06
N GLY A 140 -10.22 26.66 7.21
CA GLY A 140 -11.54 27.29 7.20
C GLY A 140 -12.28 27.13 5.87
N ALA A 141 -11.58 27.24 4.75
CA ALA A 141 -12.15 26.99 3.41
C ALA A 141 -12.54 25.51 3.24
N LEU A 142 -11.65 24.58 3.60
CA LEU A 142 -11.91 23.15 3.51
C LEU A 142 -13.08 22.70 4.41
N ASP A 143 -13.13 23.17 5.66
CA ASP A 143 -14.22 22.87 6.59
C ASP A 143 -15.56 23.41 6.07
N SER A 144 -15.55 24.63 5.50
CA SER A 144 -16.75 25.24 4.92
C SER A 144 -17.24 24.53 3.66
N ILE A 145 -16.33 24.10 2.78
CA ILE A 145 -16.67 23.49 1.48
C ILE A 145 -16.93 22.00 1.63
N LEU A 146 -16.00 21.25 2.22
CA LEU A 146 -16.07 19.81 2.33
C LEU A 146 -16.91 19.33 3.51
N SER A 147 -17.09 20.15 4.53
CA SER A 147 -17.79 19.89 5.80
C SER A 147 -17.22 18.71 6.59
N THR A 148 -17.40 17.47 6.12
CA THR A 148 -16.99 16.23 6.79
C THR A 148 -16.36 15.25 5.81
N ASN A 149 -15.80 14.16 6.34
CA ASN A 149 -15.25 13.03 5.59
C ASN A 149 -14.11 13.45 4.64
N TRP A 150 -13.21 14.29 5.15
CA TRP A 150 -11.96 14.64 4.51
C TRP A 150 -10.78 14.45 5.47
N TYR A 151 -9.65 14.07 4.92
CA TYR A 151 -8.44 13.67 5.63
C TYR A 151 -7.23 14.25 4.93
N PHE A 152 -6.13 14.48 5.65
CA PHE A 152 -4.92 15.02 5.05
C PHE A 152 -3.65 14.47 5.68
N GLY A 153 -2.56 14.49 4.92
CA GLY A 153 -1.20 14.31 5.40
C GLY A 153 -0.42 15.62 5.36
N LEU A 154 0.84 15.58 5.75
CA LEU A 154 1.77 16.70 5.65
C LEU A 154 2.79 16.43 4.54
N GLY A 155 3.11 17.49 3.77
CA GLY A 155 4.19 17.50 2.80
C GLY A 155 5.39 18.33 3.27
N ASN A 156 6.40 18.49 2.40
CA ASN A 156 7.63 19.19 2.77
C ASN A 156 7.39 20.66 3.14
N HIS A 157 6.46 21.34 2.50
CA HIS A 157 6.11 22.73 2.78
C HIS A 157 5.37 22.93 4.11
N ASP A 158 4.78 21.89 4.68
CA ASP A 158 4.08 22.00 5.96
C ASP A 158 5.04 21.91 7.15
N TYR A 159 6.07 21.05 7.09
CA TYR A 159 6.93 20.83 8.24
C TYR A 159 8.42 20.66 7.91
N LYS A 160 8.84 19.85 6.92
CA LYS A 160 10.27 19.61 6.61
C LYS A 160 11.01 20.91 6.31
N ASN A 161 10.49 21.71 5.39
CA ASN A 161 11.09 22.97 4.97
C ASN A 161 11.00 24.07 6.03
N ASN A 162 10.14 23.89 7.03
CA ASN A 162 9.89 24.85 8.10
C ASN A 162 10.69 24.57 9.39
N VAL A 163 11.45 23.48 9.42
CA VAL A 163 12.40 23.22 10.51
C VAL A 163 13.62 24.13 10.31
N GLY A 164 13.94 24.93 11.33
CA GLY A 164 14.90 26.02 11.25
C GLY A 164 14.33 27.32 10.65
N GLY A 165 13.09 27.28 10.18
CA GLY A 165 12.32 28.45 9.74
C GLY A 165 11.33 28.93 10.78
N CYS A 166 10.50 29.93 10.45
CA CYS A 166 9.60 30.62 11.36
C CYS A 166 10.19 30.82 12.77
N LEU A 167 9.71 31.68 13.59
CA LEU A 167 10.30 31.88 14.90
C LEU A 167 10.24 30.56 15.73
N ASN A 168 11.41 30.00 16.07
CA ASN A 168 11.56 28.79 16.88
C ASN A 168 10.77 27.58 16.34
N ASN A 169 10.82 27.30 15.06
CA ASN A 169 10.09 26.19 14.42
C ASN A 169 8.57 26.28 14.57
N GLY A 170 8.04 27.51 14.73
CA GLY A 170 6.63 27.71 15.01
C GLY A 170 5.70 27.18 13.93
N CYS A 171 6.08 27.31 12.65
CA CYS A 171 5.28 26.81 11.53
C CYS A 171 5.23 25.28 11.51
N ALA A 172 6.38 24.61 11.61
CA ALA A 172 6.43 23.14 11.68
C ALA A 172 5.64 22.60 12.89
N ARG A 173 5.85 23.19 14.08
CA ARG A 173 5.07 22.84 15.29
C ARG A 173 3.57 22.94 15.06
N ASP A 174 3.12 24.03 14.47
CA ASP A 174 1.69 24.30 14.35
C ASP A 174 1.04 23.41 13.28
N SER A 175 1.76 23.09 12.18
CA SER A 175 1.30 22.11 11.20
C SER A 175 1.19 20.71 11.81
N MET A 176 2.17 20.31 12.65
CA MET A 176 2.10 19.03 13.40
C MET A 176 0.93 19.02 14.39
N ASN A 177 0.68 20.12 15.10
CA ASN A 177 -0.46 20.23 16.01
C ASN A 177 -1.81 20.15 15.27
N ASP A 178 -1.91 20.76 14.08
CA ASP A 178 -3.12 20.66 13.25
C ASP A 178 -3.35 19.21 12.79
N LEU A 179 -2.30 18.49 12.36
CA LEU A 179 -2.39 17.08 12.01
C LEU A 179 -2.87 16.25 13.21
N ILE A 180 -2.22 16.38 14.36
CA ILE A 180 -2.58 15.66 15.57
C ILE A 180 -4.01 16.01 16.02
N GLY A 181 -4.37 17.30 16.01
CA GLY A 181 -5.68 17.76 16.44
C GLY A 181 -6.84 17.29 15.55
N ARG A 182 -6.61 17.18 14.24
CA ARG A 182 -7.63 16.81 13.26
C ARG A 182 -7.67 15.33 12.91
N MET A 183 -6.50 14.68 12.81
CA MET A 183 -6.36 13.28 12.39
C MET A 183 -6.01 12.34 13.53
N GLY A 184 -5.58 12.87 14.68
CA GLY A 184 -5.13 12.10 15.83
C GLY A 184 -6.17 11.12 16.40
N GLY A 185 -5.69 10.16 17.17
CA GLY A 185 -6.48 9.11 17.78
C GLY A 185 -5.73 7.77 17.78
N ASN A 186 -6.41 6.68 18.15
CA ASN A 186 -5.82 5.35 18.30
C ASN A 186 -5.20 4.77 17.01
N ASN A 187 -5.52 5.35 15.85
CA ASN A 187 -5.02 4.90 14.55
C ASN A 187 -3.80 5.69 14.05
N MET A 188 -3.33 6.66 14.82
CA MET A 188 -2.13 7.45 14.51
C MET A 188 -0.93 6.96 15.33
N ASP A 189 0.23 6.92 14.69
CA ASP A 189 1.49 6.52 15.32
C ASP A 189 2.12 7.70 16.06
N TYR A 190 1.71 7.94 17.28
CA TYR A 190 2.41 8.86 18.17
C TYR A 190 2.19 8.53 19.63
N SER A 191 3.15 8.90 20.44
CA SER A 191 3.05 8.93 21.90
C SER A 191 3.26 10.35 22.41
N THR A 192 2.67 10.65 23.54
CA THR A 192 2.84 11.94 24.21
C THR A 192 3.42 11.76 25.59
N ASN A 193 4.35 12.62 25.95
CA ASN A 193 4.88 12.70 27.32
C ASN A 193 4.92 14.17 27.75
N HIS A 194 4.41 14.43 28.93
CA HIS A 194 4.38 15.75 29.52
C HIS A 194 5.45 15.84 30.61
N GLY A 195 6.51 16.57 30.35
CA GLY A 195 7.57 16.82 31.33
C GLY A 195 7.11 17.83 32.40
N GLY A 196 7.45 17.54 33.67
CA GLY A 196 7.24 18.50 34.75
C GLY A 196 8.08 19.75 34.56
N GLY A 197 7.62 20.88 35.17
CA GLY A 197 8.29 22.17 35.13
C GLY A 197 7.38 23.29 34.65
N PHE A 198 7.88 24.53 34.74
CA PHE A 198 7.15 25.70 34.24
C PHE A 198 8.08 26.50 33.34
N PRO A 199 7.72 26.74 32.07
CA PRO A 199 6.56 26.17 31.36
C PRO A 199 6.71 24.65 31.07
N GLU A 200 5.57 23.95 31.02
CA GLU A 200 5.51 22.53 30.71
C GLU A 200 6.14 22.21 29.35
N THR A 201 6.84 21.08 29.24
CA THR A 201 7.33 20.56 27.95
C THR A 201 6.44 19.43 27.47
N LYS A 202 5.82 19.62 26.30
CA LYS A 202 5.01 18.59 25.60
C LYS A 202 5.89 17.88 24.59
N ARG A 203 6.12 16.60 24.80
CA ARG A 203 6.91 15.75 23.88
C ARG A 203 6.00 14.86 23.09
N TYR A 204 6.25 14.78 21.79
CA TYR A 204 5.56 13.92 20.85
C TYR A 204 6.58 13.08 20.09
N SER A 205 6.37 11.76 20.02
CA SER A 205 7.29 10.84 19.35
C SER A 205 6.52 9.80 18.55
N GLY A 206 6.94 9.53 17.33
CA GLY A 206 6.37 8.57 16.40
C GLY A 206 6.48 9.02 14.95
N SER A 207 5.92 8.27 14.02
CA SER A 207 5.94 8.65 12.60
C SER A 207 4.83 9.65 12.24
N PHE A 208 3.83 9.79 13.08
CA PHE A 208 2.60 10.56 12.84
C PHE A 208 1.82 10.09 11.61
N GLY A 209 2.16 8.93 11.06
CA GLY A 209 1.34 8.23 10.10
C GLY A 209 0.04 7.76 10.75
N TYR A 210 -1.01 7.61 9.97
CA TYR A 210 -2.30 7.11 10.46
C TYR A 210 -3.00 6.25 9.42
N TYR A 211 -4.02 5.51 9.83
CA TYR A 211 -4.86 4.78 8.88
C TYR A 211 -6.34 5.07 9.08
N LYS A 212 -7.12 4.88 8.01
CA LYS A 212 -8.58 4.93 7.99
C LYS A 212 -9.13 3.77 7.19
N ASP A 213 -10.22 3.20 7.68
CA ASP A 213 -10.95 2.15 6.97
C ASP A 213 -12.17 2.72 6.25
N PHE A 214 -12.22 2.47 4.95
CA PHE A 214 -13.33 2.79 4.09
C PHE A 214 -13.93 1.48 3.56
N GLY A 215 -14.87 0.89 4.30
CA GLY A 215 -15.37 -0.45 4.00
C GLY A 215 -14.26 -1.50 4.09
N LYS A 216 -14.01 -2.23 3.00
CA LYS A 216 -12.90 -3.19 2.92
C LYS A 216 -11.55 -2.56 2.59
N VAL A 217 -11.50 -1.28 2.26
CA VAL A 217 -10.24 -0.61 1.94
C VAL A 217 -9.65 0.01 3.19
N ARG A 218 -8.39 -0.31 3.50
CA ARG A 218 -7.55 0.41 4.46
C ARG A 218 -6.64 1.37 3.72
N TYR A 219 -6.83 2.63 3.99
CA TYR A 219 -5.95 3.70 3.57
C TYR A 219 -4.93 3.99 4.69
N ILE A 220 -3.64 4.05 4.35
CA ILE A 220 -2.54 4.35 5.29
C ILE A 220 -1.82 5.60 4.82
N GLN A 221 -1.84 6.66 5.62
CA GLN A 221 -1.13 7.92 5.36
C GLN A 221 0.24 7.91 6.00
N LEU A 222 1.29 8.16 5.20
CA LEU A 222 2.69 8.20 5.67
C LEU A 222 3.27 9.63 5.74
N ASN A 223 2.44 10.66 5.56
CA ASN A 223 2.86 12.06 5.46
C ASN A 223 3.88 12.27 4.34
N LEU A 224 5.06 12.87 4.61
CA LEU A 224 6.04 13.17 3.58
C LEU A 224 6.48 11.93 2.80
N ASP A 225 7.21 11.04 3.45
CA ASP A 225 7.72 9.79 2.89
C ASP A 225 8.09 8.79 4.01
N PRO A 226 8.28 7.50 3.69
CA PRO A 226 8.58 6.47 4.70
C PRO A 226 9.94 6.61 5.40
N SER A 227 10.86 7.42 4.85
CA SER A 227 12.22 7.56 5.40
C SER A 227 12.38 8.78 6.29
N TYR A 228 11.46 9.73 6.20
CA TYR A 228 11.61 11.01 6.88
C TYR A 228 11.70 10.85 8.38
N THR A 229 12.72 11.46 8.95
CA THR A 229 12.92 11.58 10.40
C THR A 229 13.45 12.96 10.73
N GLN A 230 12.94 13.54 11.80
CA GLN A 230 13.37 14.85 12.24
C GLN A 230 13.09 15.03 13.71
N TRP A 231 14.10 15.43 14.43
CA TRP A 231 13.93 15.95 15.78
C TRP A 231 13.98 17.45 15.77
N PHE A 232 13.04 18.11 16.43
CA PHE A 232 13.07 19.55 16.65
C PHE A 232 12.30 19.94 17.91
N TYR A 233 12.63 21.09 18.45
CA TYR A 233 11.88 21.71 19.54
C TYR A 233 11.33 23.05 19.10
N SER A 234 10.25 23.50 19.74
CA SER A 234 9.65 24.82 19.54
C SER A 234 9.21 25.39 20.87
N ASN A 235 9.70 26.58 21.18
CA ASN A 235 9.22 27.34 22.33
C ASN A 235 7.93 28.09 21.94
N GLY A 236 6.97 28.17 22.84
CA GLY A 236 5.83 29.06 22.66
C GLY A 236 6.28 30.53 22.50
N ALA A 237 5.44 31.35 21.90
CA ALA A 237 5.77 32.74 21.58
C ALA A 237 6.07 33.65 22.82
N THR A 238 5.87 33.12 24.01
CA THR A 238 6.19 33.82 25.28
C THR A 238 6.83 32.86 26.27
N VAL A 239 7.58 33.38 27.23
CA VAL A 239 8.27 32.61 28.30
C VAL A 239 7.30 31.77 29.13
N LEU A 240 6.01 32.07 29.11
CA LEU A 240 4.97 31.39 29.87
C LEU A 240 4.23 30.31 29.05
N LYS A 241 4.54 30.13 27.76
CA LYS A 241 3.88 29.14 26.92
C LYS A 241 4.64 27.80 26.94
N SER A 242 3.89 26.71 26.85
CA SER A 242 4.44 25.36 26.76
C SER A 242 5.53 25.23 25.70
N LYS A 243 6.57 24.50 26.01
CA LYS A 243 7.58 24.05 25.06
C LYS A 243 7.08 22.80 24.36
N TYR A 244 7.46 22.65 23.11
CA TYR A 244 7.12 21.49 22.29
C TYR A 244 8.40 20.82 21.80
N GLU A 245 8.40 19.50 21.84
CA GLU A 245 9.47 18.67 21.32
C GLU A 245 8.85 17.60 20.43
N PHE A 246 9.32 17.48 19.21
CA PHE A 246 8.87 16.50 18.24
C PHE A 246 10.03 15.62 17.83
N ASP A 247 9.82 14.30 17.96
CA ASP A 247 10.72 13.25 17.50
C ASP A 247 9.99 12.45 16.40
N ILE A 248 10.15 12.90 15.15
CA ILE A 248 9.53 12.28 13.98
C ILE A 248 10.36 11.08 13.56
N GLN A 249 9.74 9.91 13.55
CA GLN A 249 10.37 8.63 13.26
C GLN A 249 9.90 8.04 11.93
N SER A 250 10.76 7.22 11.31
CA SER A 250 10.34 6.44 10.15
C SER A 250 9.31 5.38 10.55
N PRO A 251 8.13 5.31 9.89
CA PRO A 251 7.12 4.30 10.15
C PRO A 251 7.58 2.88 9.81
N VAL A 252 8.63 2.75 9.02
CA VAL A 252 9.26 1.46 8.66
C VAL A 252 10.21 1.02 9.77
N GLN A 253 11.07 1.92 10.28
CA GLN A 253 12.07 1.59 11.29
C GLN A 253 11.47 1.38 12.69
N ASN A 254 10.42 2.10 13.05
CA ASN A 254 9.72 1.90 14.32
C ASN A 254 8.69 0.75 14.26
N ASN A 255 8.62 0.02 13.14
CA ASN A 255 7.74 -1.11 12.87
C ASN A 255 6.24 -0.78 12.93
N TRP A 256 5.83 0.48 12.97
CA TRP A 256 4.41 0.83 12.99
C TRP A 256 3.71 0.43 11.70
N LEU A 257 4.32 0.74 10.55
CA LEU A 257 3.74 0.38 9.25
C LEU A 257 3.50 -1.13 9.15
N GLU A 258 4.47 -1.94 9.55
CA GLU A 258 4.31 -3.40 9.49
C GLU A 258 3.18 -3.89 10.40
N ARG A 259 3.06 -3.37 11.63
CA ARG A 259 1.92 -3.71 12.52
C ARG A 259 0.57 -3.35 11.90
N VAL A 260 0.48 -2.20 11.23
CA VAL A 260 -0.76 -1.78 10.55
C VAL A 260 -1.08 -2.66 9.34
N LEU A 261 -0.05 -3.07 8.59
CA LEU A 261 -0.20 -3.98 7.45
C LEU A 261 -0.63 -5.38 7.90
N ILE A 262 -0.03 -5.92 8.96
CA ILE A 262 -0.45 -7.19 9.59
C ILE A 262 -1.93 -7.11 9.99
N ASN A 263 -2.31 -6.08 10.72
CA ASN A 263 -3.70 -5.88 11.16
C ASN A 263 -4.68 -5.73 9.99
N ALA A 264 -4.26 -5.04 8.91
CA ALA A 264 -5.08 -4.92 7.69
C ALA A 264 -5.30 -6.29 7.02
N ARG A 265 -4.23 -7.07 6.87
CA ARG A 265 -4.29 -8.44 6.36
C ARG A 265 -5.23 -9.32 7.18
N ASP A 266 -5.08 -9.32 8.51
CA ASP A 266 -5.86 -10.15 9.41
C ASP A 266 -7.36 -9.80 9.36
N GLN A 267 -7.68 -8.52 9.09
CA GLN A 267 -9.02 -8.03 8.84
C GLN A 267 -9.48 -8.18 7.37
N LYS A 268 -8.67 -8.80 6.52
CA LYS A 268 -8.97 -8.99 5.09
C LYS A 268 -9.26 -7.69 4.35
N LYS A 269 -8.51 -6.64 4.67
CA LYS A 269 -8.61 -5.33 4.02
C LYS A 269 -7.79 -5.28 2.74
N PHE A 270 -8.27 -4.56 1.75
CA PHE A 270 -7.47 -4.09 0.63
C PHE A 270 -6.64 -2.89 1.07
N ILE A 271 -5.36 -2.88 0.73
CA ILE A 271 -4.44 -1.88 1.26
C ILE A 271 -4.03 -0.90 0.18
N ILE A 272 -4.20 0.38 0.45
CA ILE A 272 -3.65 1.48 -0.33
C ILE A 272 -2.89 2.43 0.59
N ILE A 273 -1.82 3.03 0.08
CA ILE A 273 -0.95 3.93 0.84
C ILE A 273 -1.00 5.33 0.24
N GLY A 274 -1.05 6.34 1.09
CA GLY A 274 -0.84 7.74 0.76
C GLY A 274 0.47 8.25 1.32
N MET A 275 1.19 9.03 0.54
CA MET A 275 2.36 9.81 0.96
C MET A 275 2.42 11.09 0.13
N HIS A 276 3.25 12.04 0.53
CA HIS A 276 3.40 13.25 -0.26
C HIS A 276 4.46 13.08 -1.36
N ASP A 277 5.70 12.79 -0.99
CA ASP A 277 6.80 12.59 -1.94
C ASP A 277 6.92 11.11 -2.35
N PRO A 278 6.62 10.76 -3.62
CA PRO A 278 6.66 9.37 -4.08
C PRO A 278 8.04 8.91 -4.55
N ALA A 279 9.00 9.80 -4.75
CA ALA A 279 10.19 9.45 -5.50
C ALA A 279 11.51 10.09 -5.01
N GLU A 280 11.56 11.35 -4.63
CA GLU A 280 12.82 12.05 -4.36
C GLU A 280 13.68 11.37 -3.29
N TRP A 281 13.06 10.94 -2.19
CA TRP A 281 13.76 10.22 -1.12
C TRP A 281 14.40 8.91 -1.59
N THR A 282 13.90 8.30 -2.67
CA THR A 282 14.38 7.01 -3.19
C THR A 282 15.72 7.11 -3.92
N TYR A 283 16.14 8.32 -4.27
CA TYR A 283 17.43 8.61 -4.92
C TYR A 283 18.53 8.98 -3.92
N SER A 284 18.22 8.97 -2.64
CA SER A 284 19.22 9.28 -1.60
C SER A 284 20.34 8.25 -1.60
N SER A 285 21.59 8.72 -1.56
CA SER A 285 22.79 7.89 -1.41
C SER A 285 23.06 7.50 0.05
N ASP A 286 22.26 7.95 0.98
CA ASP A 286 22.37 7.60 2.41
C ASP A 286 22.01 6.14 2.64
N ALA A 287 22.92 5.40 3.29
CA ALA A 287 22.76 3.96 3.54
C ALA A 287 21.51 3.62 4.36
N ARG A 288 21.13 4.49 5.33
CA ARG A 288 19.93 4.31 6.14
C ARG A 288 18.67 4.42 5.28
N THR A 289 18.59 5.45 4.46
CA THR A 289 17.43 5.65 3.54
C THR A 289 17.33 4.51 2.55
N ALA A 290 18.45 4.02 1.99
CA ALA A 290 18.47 2.85 1.11
C ALA A 290 17.96 1.57 1.78
N ALA A 291 18.33 1.35 3.05
CA ALA A 291 17.83 0.22 3.84
C ALA A 291 16.31 0.34 4.09
N ILE A 292 15.82 1.54 4.40
CA ILE A 292 14.39 1.81 4.57
C ILE A 292 13.63 1.54 3.26
N LEU A 293 14.14 2.00 2.11
CA LEU A 293 13.53 1.77 0.80
C LEU A 293 13.44 0.26 0.49
N THR A 294 14.51 -0.47 0.78
CA THR A 294 14.53 -1.93 0.60
C THR A 294 13.45 -2.59 1.46
N ARG A 295 13.40 -2.26 2.75
CA ARG A 295 12.38 -2.80 3.66
C ARG A 295 10.97 -2.38 3.27
N PHE A 296 10.77 -1.13 2.88
CA PHE A 296 9.47 -0.64 2.43
C PHE A 296 8.97 -1.42 1.21
N ARG A 297 9.81 -1.63 0.19
CA ARG A 297 9.48 -2.47 -0.97
C ARG A 297 9.10 -3.90 -0.58
N GLN A 298 9.81 -4.49 0.38
CA GLN A 298 9.47 -5.80 0.92
C GLN A 298 8.08 -5.79 1.57
N LEU A 299 7.79 -4.81 2.44
CA LEU A 299 6.48 -4.68 3.09
C LEU A 299 5.35 -4.52 2.08
N LEU A 300 5.54 -3.69 1.06
CA LEU A 300 4.54 -3.51 -0.01
C LEU A 300 4.22 -4.83 -0.72
N LYS A 301 5.23 -5.65 -0.97
CA LYS A 301 5.09 -6.95 -1.61
C LYS A 301 4.47 -7.99 -0.68
N ILE A 302 4.97 -8.12 0.56
CA ILE A 302 4.52 -9.12 1.54
C ILE A 302 3.03 -8.93 1.89
N TYR A 303 2.60 -7.68 2.02
CA TYR A 303 1.23 -7.36 2.46
C TYR A 303 0.31 -6.92 1.31
N ASP A 304 0.72 -7.17 0.06
CA ASP A 304 -0.08 -6.91 -1.15
C ASP A 304 -0.69 -5.51 -1.23
N VAL A 305 0.13 -4.51 -0.96
CA VAL A 305 -0.29 -3.13 -1.16
C VAL A 305 -0.66 -2.91 -2.63
N SER A 306 -1.88 -2.45 -2.86
CA SER A 306 -2.48 -2.41 -4.19
C SER A 306 -2.11 -1.18 -4.99
N ALA A 307 -1.89 -0.04 -4.32
CA ALA A 307 -1.48 1.21 -4.96
C ALA A 307 -0.88 2.20 -3.95
N ILE A 308 -0.12 3.16 -4.47
CA ILE A 308 0.33 4.36 -3.76
C ILE A 308 -0.29 5.58 -4.44
N PHE A 309 -0.85 6.50 -3.65
CA PHE A 309 -1.35 7.79 -4.07
C PHE A 309 -0.51 8.90 -3.46
N ALA A 310 -0.06 9.85 -4.28
CA ALA A 310 0.89 10.86 -3.84
C ALA A 310 0.63 12.25 -4.47
N GLY A 311 1.37 13.25 -3.99
CA GLY A 311 1.42 14.61 -4.49
C GLY A 311 2.81 15.03 -4.96
N HIS A 312 3.26 16.20 -4.53
CA HIS A 312 4.61 16.75 -4.68
C HIS A 312 5.01 17.13 -6.13
N LEU A 313 4.82 16.25 -7.08
CA LEU A 313 5.18 16.48 -8.50
C LEU A 313 3.99 17.05 -9.26
N HIS A 314 3.73 18.33 -9.08
CA HIS A 314 2.50 19.02 -9.51
C HIS A 314 2.11 18.78 -10.97
N SER A 315 3.08 18.96 -11.89
CA SER A 315 2.87 18.83 -13.34
C SER A 315 2.75 17.38 -13.83
N SER A 316 3.01 16.39 -12.97
CA SER A 316 3.05 14.97 -13.32
C SER A 316 1.79 14.20 -12.93
N ALA A 317 0.64 14.88 -12.83
CA ALA A 317 -0.62 14.25 -12.45
C ALA A 317 -1.00 13.04 -13.32
N GLY A 318 -1.47 11.98 -12.70
CA GLY A 318 -1.86 10.73 -13.37
C GLY A 318 -1.06 9.52 -12.90
N LYS A 319 -0.87 8.53 -13.78
CA LYS A 319 -0.07 7.34 -13.46
C LYS A 319 1.41 7.66 -13.58
N TYR A 320 2.15 7.46 -12.50
CA TYR A 320 3.58 7.73 -12.41
C TYR A 320 4.41 6.45 -12.53
N GLN A 321 5.66 6.56 -12.99
CA GLN A 321 6.57 5.42 -13.05
C GLN A 321 6.90 4.95 -11.63
N SER A 322 6.51 3.73 -11.31
CA SER A 322 6.73 3.18 -9.97
C SER A 322 8.20 2.82 -9.76
N VAL A 323 8.72 3.25 -8.63
CA VAL A 323 10.03 2.81 -8.08
C VAL A 323 9.85 1.69 -7.04
N TYR A 324 8.61 1.22 -6.84
CA TYR A 324 8.20 0.24 -5.82
C TYR A 324 7.82 -1.12 -6.40
N GLY A 325 8.50 -1.53 -7.48
CA GLY A 325 8.20 -2.79 -8.17
C GLY A 325 6.84 -2.76 -8.87
N ASP A 326 6.01 -3.76 -8.61
CA ASP A 326 4.69 -3.91 -9.26
C ASP A 326 3.58 -3.06 -8.62
N VAL A 327 3.90 -2.24 -7.63
CA VAL A 327 2.90 -1.37 -6.98
C VAL A 327 2.76 -0.08 -7.78
N PRO A 328 1.59 0.18 -8.40
CA PRO A 328 1.39 1.40 -9.17
C PRO A 328 1.37 2.64 -8.28
N VAL A 329 1.89 3.74 -8.81
CA VAL A 329 1.87 5.06 -8.19
C VAL A 329 0.98 5.98 -9.01
N PHE A 330 0.14 6.75 -8.33
CA PHE A 330 -0.73 7.75 -8.93
C PHE A 330 -0.53 9.11 -8.25
N LEU A 331 -0.35 10.15 -9.06
CA LEU A 331 -0.16 11.52 -8.60
C LEU A 331 -1.43 12.33 -8.80
N SER A 332 -1.87 13.02 -7.77
CA SER A 332 -3.08 13.85 -7.81
C SER A 332 -2.87 15.24 -8.42
N GLY A 333 -1.61 15.66 -8.57
CA GLY A 333 -1.29 17.00 -9.06
C GLY A 333 -1.45 18.07 -7.99
N SER A 334 -1.96 19.24 -8.34
CA SER A 334 -2.08 20.37 -7.43
C SER A 334 -3.32 21.23 -7.66
N ALA A 335 -3.64 22.12 -6.72
CA ALA A 335 -4.72 23.09 -6.92
C ALA A 335 -4.38 24.11 -8.02
N THR A 336 -3.10 24.44 -8.19
CA THR A 336 -2.64 25.36 -9.26
C THR A 336 -2.80 24.76 -10.65
N ASP A 337 -2.73 23.43 -10.78
CA ASP A 337 -2.96 22.70 -12.03
C ASP A 337 -4.42 22.31 -12.23
N GLU A 338 -5.25 22.55 -11.22
CA GLU A 338 -6.68 22.22 -11.24
C GLU A 338 -6.91 20.70 -11.48
N THR A 339 -6.05 19.86 -10.88
CA THR A 339 -6.07 18.40 -11.05
C THR A 339 -6.34 17.65 -9.77
N PHE A 340 -7.03 16.52 -9.86
CA PHE A 340 -7.23 15.56 -8.78
C PHE A 340 -7.61 14.17 -9.34
N LEU A 341 -7.61 13.16 -8.49
CA LEU A 341 -7.99 11.80 -8.89
C LEU A 341 -9.32 11.40 -8.28
N ILE A 342 -10.10 10.62 -9.05
CA ILE A 342 -11.25 9.87 -8.55
C ILE A 342 -10.91 8.39 -8.67
N VAL A 343 -11.14 7.65 -7.61
CA VAL A 343 -10.90 6.21 -7.54
C VAL A 343 -12.23 5.51 -7.26
N ASP A 344 -12.73 4.79 -8.24
CA ASP A 344 -13.94 3.98 -8.13
C ASP A 344 -13.59 2.60 -7.60
N ILE A 345 -14.20 2.17 -6.51
CA ILE A 345 -13.89 0.92 -5.80
C ILE A 345 -15.04 -0.06 -5.96
N ASP A 346 -14.76 -1.21 -6.53
CA ASP A 346 -15.63 -2.37 -6.57
C ASP A 346 -15.10 -3.45 -5.62
N GLU A 347 -15.64 -3.48 -4.40
CA GLU A 347 -15.24 -4.45 -3.37
C GLU A 347 -15.64 -5.89 -3.73
N SER A 348 -16.65 -6.08 -4.58
CA SER A 348 -17.15 -7.40 -4.97
C SER A 348 -16.23 -8.05 -6.00
N ASN A 349 -15.83 -7.28 -7.00
CA ASN A 349 -14.90 -7.72 -8.04
C ASN A 349 -13.43 -7.53 -7.64
N LYS A 350 -13.18 -6.97 -6.46
CA LYS A 350 -11.84 -6.67 -5.95
C LYS A 350 -11.03 -5.81 -6.92
N THR A 351 -11.67 -4.81 -7.51
CA THR A 351 -11.03 -3.90 -8.46
C THR A 351 -11.20 -2.45 -8.04
N PHE A 352 -10.31 -1.61 -8.53
CA PHE A 352 -10.50 -0.17 -8.51
C PHE A 352 -10.11 0.45 -9.86
N GLN A 353 -10.80 1.51 -10.23
CA GLN A 353 -10.56 2.28 -11.44
C GLN A 353 -10.11 3.68 -11.05
N THR A 354 -9.04 4.16 -11.67
CA THR A 354 -8.51 5.49 -11.38
C THR A 354 -8.75 6.42 -12.56
N TRP A 355 -9.23 7.61 -12.27
CA TRP A 355 -9.57 8.67 -13.20
C TRP A 355 -8.83 9.94 -12.83
N LEU A 356 -8.18 10.59 -13.80
CA LEU A 356 -7.58 11.91 -13.64
C LEU A 356 -8.57 12.98 -14.10
N VAL A 357 -8.91 13.87 -13.20
CA VAL A 357 -9.65 15.09 -13.46
C VAL A 357 -8.70 16.22 -13.80
N ASN A 358 -8.95 16.93 -14.87
CA ASN A 358 -8.22 18.13 -15.28
C ASN A 358 -9.17 19.33 -15.32
N ASN A 359 -8.63 20.53 -15.11
CA ASN A 359 -9.39 21.79 -15.13
C ASN A 359 -10.61 21.76 -14.19
N ASN A 360 -10.50 21.07 -13.08
CA ASN A 360 -11.59 20.87 -12.10
C ASN A 360 -12.90 20.37 -12.75
N ASN A 361 -12.81 19.60 -13.85
CA ASN A 361 -13.98 19.12 -14.62
C ASN A 361 -14.11 17.58 -14.57
N PRO A 362 -14.81 17.01 -13.57
CA PRO A 362 -14.97 15.57 -13.42
C PRO A 362 -15.74 14.87 -14.57
N GLN A 363 -16.56 15.62 -15.36
CA GLN A 363 -17.29 15.06 -16.49
C GLN A 363 -16.36 14.63 -17.63
N ASN A 364 -15.17 15.23 -17.70
CA ASN A 364 -14.15 14.93 -18.71
C ASN A 364 -12.94 14.21 -18.09
N ALA A 365 -13.15 13.46 -17.02
CA ALA A 365 -12.07 12.74 -16.36
C ALA A 365 -11.45 11.70 -17.31
N LYS A 366 -10.10 11.67 -17.34
CA LYS A 366 -9.33 10.74 -18.15
C LYS A 366 -9.15 9.42 -17.38
N TYR A 367 -9.57 8.32 -18.00
CA TYR A 367 -9.34 6.98 -17.45
C TYR A 367 -7.86 6.62 -17.46
N LEU A 368 -7.33 6.19 -16.33
CA LEU A 368 -5.93 5.78 -16.15
C LEU A 368 -5.72 4.27 -16.09
N GLY A 369 -6.77 3.52 -15.85
CA GLY A 369 -6.73 2.06 -15.82
C GLY A 369 -7.59 1.43 -14.72
N THR A 370 -7.85 0.13 -14.88
CA THR A 370 -8.41 -0.73 -13.84
C THR A 370 -7.26 -1.51 -13.20
N MET A 371 -7.25 -1.52 -11.88
CA MET A 371 -6.31 -2.28 -11.06
C MET A 371 -7.08 -3.29 -10.23
N TYR A 372 -6.42 -4.40 -9.92
CA TYR A 372 -6.96 -5.40 -9.02
C TYR A 372 -6.41 -5.17 -7.63
N PHE A 373 -7.28 -5.22 -6.63
CA PHE A 373 -6.80 -5.31 -5.27
C PHE A 373 -6.07 -6.63 -5.11
N LYS A 374 -4.80 -6.53 -4.80
CA LYS A 374 -4.00 -7.70 -4.46
C LYS A 374 -4.55 -8.23 -3.13
N HIS A 375 -4.77 -9.50 -3.06
CA HIS A 375 -5.23 -10.16 -1.85
C HIS A 375 -4.57 -11.52 -1.79
N SER A 376 -3.29 -11.52 -1.48
CA SER A 376 -2.67 -12.74 -1.05
C SER A 376 -3.20 -13.07 0.33
N VAL A 377 -3.77 -14.23 0.44
CA VAL A 377 -3.88 -14.82 1.75
C VAL A 377 -2.52 -15.45 2.03
N VAL A 378 -1.56 -14.64 2.52
CA VAL A 378 -0.53 -15.22 3.35
C VAL A 378 -1.30 -15.69 4.58
N VAL A 379 -1.73 -16.95 4.57
CA VAL A 379 -2.28 -17.54 5.76
C VAL A 379 -1.08 -17.65 6.69
N PRO A 380 -1.05 -16.91 7.82
CA PRO A 380 -0.02 -17.17 8.81
C PRO A 380 -0.09 -18.65 9.17
N PRO A 381 1.02 -19.30 9.47
CA PRO A 381 0.97 -20.65 10.00
C PRO A 381 -0.05 -20.65 11.15
N VAL A 382 -0.95 -21.58 11.12
CA VAL A 382 -1.93 -21.77 12.20
C VAL A 382 -1.09 -22.06 13.43
N ASP A 383 -1.05 -21.08 14.33
CA ASP A 383 -0.18 -21.02 15.50
C ASP A 383 1.32 -20.95 15.15
N GLU A 384 1.88 -19.75 15.30
CA GLU A 384 3.33 -19.49 15.15
C GLU A 384 4.20 -20.40 16.03
N TYR A 385 3.61 -20.99 17.08
CA TYR A 385 4.26 -21.86 18.03
C TYR A 385 4.23 -23.35 17.67
N ASP A 386 3.29 -23.81 16.81
CA ASP A 386 3.15 -25.24 16.49
C ASP A 386 3.95 -25.69 15.27
N ASN A 387 4.25 -24.78 14.33
CA ASN A 387 4.88 -25.11 13.04
C ASN A 387 6.19 -24.37 12.79
N THR A 388 6.76 -23.69 13.77
CA THR A 388 8.06 -23.03 13.67
C THR A 388 8.87 -23.22 14.95
N GLY A 389 10.18 -23.44 14.80
CA GLY A 389 11.12 -23.39 15.91
C GLY A 389 11.29 -21.97 16.43
N HIS A 390 11.99 -21.84 17.56
CA HIS A 390 12.16 -20.56 18.25
C HIS A 390 13.25 -19.67 17.65
N TRP A 391 14.19 -20.26 16.89
CA TRP A 391 15.44 -19.61 16.52
C TRP A 391 15.43 -19.05 15.10
N GLY A 392 16.35 -18.15 14.80
CA GLY A 392 16.58 -17.59 13.48
C GLY A 392 15.63 -16.48 13.06
N ASN A 393 15.86 -15.97 11.84
CA ASN A 393 15.13 -14.86 11.24
C ASN A 393 14.41 -15.28 9.95
N TRP A 394 13.24 -14.69 9.71
CA TRP A 394 12.54 -14.87 8.44
C TRP A 394 13.31 -14.23 7.28
N GLY A 395 13.42 -14.97 6.19
CA GLY A 395 13.98 -14.51 4.94
C GLY A 395 13.03 -13.63 4.13
N VAL A 396 13.49 -13.28 2.93
CA VAL A 396 12.66 -12.56 1.96
C VAL A 396 11.69 -13.54 1.31
N THR A 397 10.42 -13.14 1.17
CA THR A 397 9.46 -13.93 0.40
C THR A 397 9.90 -14.04 -1.05
N ALA A 398 10.23 -15.25 -1.49
CA ALA A 398 10.47 -15.57 -2.89
C ALA A 398 9.16 -15.97 -3.56
N SER A 399 8.89 -15.51 -4.77
CA SER A 399 7.61 -15.75 -5.46
C SER A 399 7.81 -16.00 -6.95
N CYS A 400 6.99 -16.89 -7.51
CA CYS A 400 6.91 -17.09 -8.95
C CYS A 400 6.42 -15.79 -9.64
N SER A 401 6.93 -15.53 -10.83
CA SER A 401 6.42 -14.43 -11.66
C SER A 401 5.00 -14.75 -12.11
N SER A 402 4.08 -13.79 -11.94
CA SER A 402 2.70 -13.96 -12.42
C SER A 402 2.66 -14.11 -13.96
N PRO A 403 1.83 -15.00 -14.51
CA PRO A 403 0.78 -15.84 -13.90
C PRO A 403 1.26 -17.28 -13.59
N ASN A 404 2.20 -17.46 -12.69
CA ASN A 404 2.85 -18.73 -12.44
C ASN A 404 2.66 -19.19 -10.99
N TYR A 405 2.85 -20.45 -10.71
CA TYR A 405 2.65 -21.07 -9.39
C TYR A 405 3.77 -22.07 -9.07
N ILE A 406 3.88 -22.46 -7.81
CA ILE A 406 4.81 -23.49 -7.35
C ILE A 406 4.22 -24.86 -7.68
N ASN A 407 5.01 -25.72 -8.32
CA ASN A 407 4.64 -27.09 -8.67
C ASN A 407 5.57 -28.16 -8.08
N GLY A 408 6.58 -27.75 -7.30
CA GLY A 408 7.50 -28.68 -6.68
C GLY A 408 8.53 -28.03 -5.78
N PHE A 409 9.45 -28.82 -5.26
CA PHE A 409 10.53 -28.36 -4.40
C PHE A 409 11.74 -29.30 -4.43
N SER A 410 12.88 -28.78 -4.02
CA SER A 410 14.02 -29.54 -3.54
C SER A 410 14.41 -29.06 -2.15
N MET A 411 15.26 -29.80 -1.47
CA MET A 411 15.74 -29.42 -0.17
C MET A 411 17.24 -29.68 -0.02
N ARG A 412 17.88 -28.90 0.81
CA ARG A 412 19.24 -29.11 1.25
C ARG A 412 19.22 -29.67 2.66
N ALA A 413 19.86 -30.80 2.87
CA ALA A 413 19.88 -31.44 4.17
C ALA A 413 21.23 -32.08 4.47
N GLN A 414 21.55 -32.17 5.76
CA GLN A 414 22.74 -32.80 6.30
C GLN A 414 22.33 -34.07 7.07
N SER A 415 23.00 -35.17 6.76
CA SER A 415 22.83 -36.41 7.54
C SER A 415 23.52 -36.27 8.88
N SER A 416 23.05 -37.08 9.87
CA SER A 416 23.63 -37.09 11.20
C SER A 416 25.17 -37.18 11.18
N GLN A 417 25.81 -36.34 11.98
CA GLN A 417 27.25 -36.23 12.14
C GLN A 417 27.75 -37.08 13.33
N GLY A 418 26.86 -37.82 13.98
CA GLY A 418 27.18 -38.68 15.10
C GLY A 418 27.42 -37.95 16.42
N SER A 419 28.63 -37.49 16.69
CA SER A 419 28.95 -36.64 17.84
C SER A 419 29.13 -35.18 17.50
N GLY A 420 28.85 -34.79 16.24
CA GLY A 420 28.87 -33.42 15.77
C GLY A 420 27.48 -32.80 15.85
N ASP A 421 27.39 -31.53 15.53
CA ASP A 421 26.16 -30.77 15.44
C ASP A 421 25.29 -31.23 14.25
N ASP A 422 24.05 -31.64 14.50
CA ASP A 422 23.12 -32.20 13.52
C ASP A 422 22.05 -31.17 13.09
N THR A 423 22.19 -30.61 11.91
CA THR A 423 21.29 -29.53 11.42
C THR A 423 20.07 -30.02 10.64
N ALA A 424 20.02 -31.29 10.25
CA ALA A 424 18.96 -31.91 9.42
C ALA A 424 18.62 -31.10 8.16
N VAL A 425 17.44 -30.47 8.06
CA VAL A 425 17.07 -29.66 6.89
C VAL A 425 17.62 -28.25 7.02
N ASN A 426 18.42 -27.84 6.03
CA ASN A 426 19.12 -26.56 6.03
C ASN A 426 18.50 -25.52 5.10
N ALA A 427 17.90 -25.95 3.98
CA ALA A 427 17.29 -25.07 3.01
C ALA A 427 16.17 -25.76 2.22
N ILE A 428 15.29 -24.95 1.67
CA ILE A 428 14.24 -25.37 0.75
C ILE A 428 14.33 -24.45 -0.48
N ALA A 429 14.32 -25.05 -1.68
CA ALA A 429 14.12 -24.36 -2.93
C ALA A 429 12.79 -24.78 -3.53
N MET A 430 11.96 -23.82 -3.93
CA MET A 430 10.69 -24.07 -4.58
C MET A 430 10.83 -23.95 -6.09
N HIS A 431 10.14 -24.82 -6.82
CA HIS A 431 10.15 -24.85 -8.27
C HIS A 431 8.85 -24.24 -8.81
N CYS A 432 8.97 -23.24 -9.69
CA CYS A 432 7.82 -22.69 -10.39
C CYS A 432 7.50 -23.49 -11.65
N PHE A 433 6.23 -23.58 -12.01
CA PHE A 433 5.76 -24.33 -13.19
C PHE A 433 6.50 -24.00 -14.49
N THR A 434 6.96 -22.76 -14.68
CA THR A 434 7.75 -22.36 -15.86
C THR A 434 9.25 -22.64 -15.75
N GLY A 435 9.70 -23.32 -14.70
CA GLY A 435 11.08 -23.79 -14.53
C GLY A 435 12.00 -22.85 -13.75
N SER A 436 11.52 -21.73 -13.23
CA SER A 436 12.31 -20.89 -12.32
C SER A 436 12.37 -21.47 -10.92
N GLU A 437 13.52 -21.35 -10.29
CA GLU A 437 13.79 -21.77 -8.92
C GLU A 437 13.72 -20.58 -7.98
N LEU A 438 13.13 -20.79 -6.81
CA LEU A 438 12.95 -19.78 -5.78
C LEU A 438 13.73 -20.16 -4.52
N HIS A 439 14.46 -19.20 -3.98
CA HIS A 439 15.22 -19.30 -2.75
C HIS A 439 14.80 -18.24 -1.75
N SER A 440 14.74 -18.59 -0.46
CA SER A 440 14.57 -17.66 0.65
C SER A 440 15.82 -17.69 1.52
N ASN A 441 15.74 -17.57 2.85
CA ASN A 441 16.92 -17.78 3.68
C ASN A 441 17.31 -19.27 3.70
N GLU A 442 18.63 -19.52 3.72
CA GLU A 442 19.21 -20.86 3.64
C GLU A 442 20.33 -21.03 4.66
N GLY A 443 20.39 -22.21 5.28
CA GLY A 443 21.55 -22.66 6.01
C GLY A 443 22.61 -23.24 5.04
N ASN A 444 23.84 -23.32 5.48
CA ASN A 444 24.99 -23.65 4.63
C ASN A 444 25.34 -25.14 4.55
N TRP A 445 24.80 -25.97 5.44
CA TRP A 445 25.23 -27.34 5.64
C TRP A 445 24.50 -28.36 4.76
N GLY A 446 25.13 -29.51 4.50
CA GLY A 446 24.56 -30.60 3.73
C GLY A 446 24.62 -30.42 2.21
N HIS A 447 23.84 -31.22 1.49
CA HIS A 447 23.77 -31.23 0.04
C HIS A 447 22.32 -31.13 -0.45
N TRP A 448 22.12 -30.62 -1.68
CA TRP A 448 20.84 -30.55 -2.34
C TRP A 448 20.40 -31.92 -2.84
N TYR A 449 19.14 -32.25 -2.58
CA TYR A 449 18.44 -33.40 -3.12
C TYR A 449 17.73 -33.02 -4.44
N GLU A 450 17.42 -34.02 -5.26
CA GLU A 450 16.70 -33.80 -6.52
C GLU A 450 15.29 -33.24 -6.30
N TYR A 451 14.76 -32.56 -7.31
CA TYR A 451 13.41 -32.02 -7.27
C TYR A 451 12.34 -33.09 -7.22
N ALA A 452 11.37 -32.91 -6.33
CA ALA A 452 10.09 -33.58 -6.34
C ALA A 452 9.04 -32.63 -6.96
N LEU A 453 8.36 -33.08 -8.02
CA LEU A 453 7.35 -32.28 -8.72
C LEU A 453 5.96 -32.91 -8.58
N CYS A 454 4.92 -32.08 -8.47
CA CYS A 454 3.55 -32.54 -8.48
C CYS A 454 3.19 -33.21 -9.81
N PRO A 455 2.41 -34.33 -9.81
CA PRO A 455 2.00 -35.02 -11.04
C PRO A 455 1.29 -34.07 -12.01
N SER A 456 1.43 -34.32 -13.30
CA SER A 456 0.64 -33.65 -14.36
C SER A 456 0.64 -32.11 -14.29
N ASN A 457 1.72 -31.55 -13.79
CA ASN A 457 1.83 -30.08 -13.62
C ASN A 457 0.81 -29.46 -12.65
N GLU A 458 0.34 -30.23 -11.70
CA GLU A 458 -0.50 -29.74 -10.62
C GLU A 458 0.23 -28.69 -9.77
N ALA A 459 -0.53 -27.74 -9.23
CA ALA A 459 0.00 -26.76 -8.30
C ALA A 459 0.19 -27.37 -6.90
N VAL A 460 1.17 -26.84 -6.17
CA VAL A 460 1.28 -27.04 -4.73
C VAL A 460 0.18 -26.22 -4.04
N VAL A 461 -0.51 -26.85 -3.08
CA VAL A 461 -1.61 -26.26 -2.31
C VAL A 461 -1.40 -26.31 -0.80
N GLY A 462 -0.19 -26.55 -0.35
CA GLY A 462 0.12 -26.59 1.07
C GLY A 462 1.38 -27.35 1.42
N TYR A 463 1.71 -27.38 2.69
CA TYR A 463 2.90 -28.06 3.21
C TYR A 463 2.68 -28.61 4.61
N GLN A 464 3.60 -29.44 5.05
CA GLN A 464 3.69 -29.92 6.42
C GLN A 464 5.16 -30.12 6.79
N LEU A 465 5.52 -29.66 7.97
CA LEU A 465 6.86 -29.83 8.53
C LEU A 465 6.85 -30.96 9.56
N LYS A 466 7.94 -31.72 9.59
CA LYS A 466 8.30 -32.60 10.68
C LYS A 466 9.33 -31.87 11.51
N MET A 467 9.11 -31.72 12.80
CA MET A 467 9.94 -30.88 13.65
C MET A 467 10.27 -31.57 14.95
N GLN A 468 11.51 -31.45 15.36
CA GLN A 468 11.97 -31.83 16.69
C GLN A 468 11.70 -30.68 17.66
N PRO A 469 11.07 -30.94 18.82
CA PRO A 469 10.98 -29.93 19.87
C PRO A 469 12.36 -29.60 20.43
N SER A 470 12.56 -28.36 20.86
CA SER A 470 13.79 -27.99 21.56
C SER A 470 14.03 -28.92 22.74
N GLN A 471 15.26 -29.41 22.84
CA GLN A 471 15.69 -30.31 23.91
C GLN A 471 16.17 -29.52 25.16
N GLY A 472 16.15 -28.21 25.11
CA GLY A 472 16.51 -27.29 26.21
C GLY A 472 17.91 -26.68 26.07
N SER A 473 18.52 -26.22 27.14
CA SER A 473 19.85 -25.63 27.14
C SER A 473 20.85 -26.54 27.88
N GLY A 474 21.84 -27.09 27.18
CA GLY A 474 22.90 -27.90 27.79
C GLY A 474 23.94 -28.38 26.79
N ASN A 475 25.18 -28.64 27.21
CA ASN A 475 26.31 -28.99 26.34
C ASN A 475 26.21 -30.34 25.60
N HIS A 476 25.04 -30.96 25.50
CA HIS A 476 24.82 -32.26 24.87
C HIS A 476 23.45 -32.32 24.16
N GLN A 477 22.88 -31.21 23.79
CA GLN A 477 21.58 -31.13 23.14
C GLN A 477 21.77 -30.60 21.74
N ASP A 478 21.40 -31.40 20.79
CA ASP A 478 21.56 -31.22 19.36
C ASP A 478 20.14 -31.08 18.75
N ASP A 479 19.72 -29.85 18.49
CA ASP A 479 18.38 -29.49 18.10
C ASP A 479 18.29 -29.30 16.58
N THR A 480 17.76 -30.25 15.85
CA THR A 480 17.63 -30.21 14.36
C THR A 480 16.51 -29.30 13.85
N ALA A 481 15.61 -28.81 14.70
CA ALA A 481 14.40 -28.05 14.38
C ALA A 481 13.53 -28.68 13.28
N VAL A 482 13.77 -28.44 11.96
CA VAL A 482 13.02 -29.06 10.87
C VAL A 482 13.74 -30.31 10.37
N ASP A 483 13.11 -31.46 10.59
CA ASP A 483 13.63 -32.79 10.24
C ASP A 483 13.22 -33.25 8.85
N SER A 484 12.06 -32.78 8.35
CA SER A 484 11.50 -33.22 7.07
C SER A 484 10.41 -32.28 6.60
N VAL A 485 10.17 -32.25 5.29
CA VAL A 485 9.16 -31.41 4.64
C VAL A 485 8.38 -32.21 3.62
N ARG A 486 7.06 -32.04 3.58
CA ARG A 486 6.25 -32.55 2.47
C ARG A 486 5.32 -31.47 1.94
N LEU A 487 5.10 -31.44 0.64
CA LEU A 487 4.17 -30.52 -0.02
C LEU A 487 2.94 -31.25 -0.50
N PHE A 488 1.81 -30.58 -0.50
CA PHE A 488 0.55 -31.14 -0.98
C PHE A 488 0.24 -30.62 -2.37
N CYS A 489 -0.14 -31.53 -3.28
CA CYS A 489 -0.56 -31.22 -4.63
C CYS A 489 -2.08 -31.03 -4.74
N GLU A 490 -2.51 -30.29 -5.73
CA GLU A 490 -3.93 -29.93 -5.96
C GLU A 490 -4.84 -31.15 -6.15
N GLY A 491 -4.37 -32.21 -6.81
CA GLY A 491 -5.08 -33.47 -7.01
C GLY A 491 -5.23 -34.34 -5.78
N GLY A 492 -4.82 -33.85 -4.60
CA GLY A 492 -5.00 -34.53 -3.31
C GLY A 492 -3.80 -35.38 -2.85
N GLY A 493 -2.78 -35.55 -3.69
CA GLY A 493 -1.52 -36.23 -3.33
C GLY A 493 -0.59 -35.33 -2.53
N TYR A 494 0.54 -35.88 -2.12
CA TYR A 494 1.64 -35.10 -1.55
C TYR A 494 2.98 -35.55 -2.13
N LEU A 495 3.92 -34.60 -2.21
CA LEU A 495 5.31 -34.88 -2.51
C LEU A 495 6.00 -35.26 -1.21
N PRO A 496 6.55 -36.51 -1.14
CA PRO A 496 7.31 -36.91 0.04
C PRO A 496 8.61 -36.10 0.14
N SER A 497 9.11 -35.99 1.33
CA SER A 497 10.43 -35.44 1.57
C SER A 497 11.49 -36.35 0.93
N PRO A 498 12.47 -35.76 0.20
CA PRO A 498 13.61 -36.55 -0.28
C PRO A 498 14.61 -36.93 0.85
N PHE A 499 14.46 -36.29 2.02
CA PHE A 499 15.26 -36.53 3.22
C PHE A 499 14.34 -36.59 4.45
N ASP A 500 14.63 -37.50 5.37
CA ASP A 500 13.91 -37.63 6.64
C ASP A 500 14.85 -38.15 7.72
N THR A 501 14.65 -37.68 8.95
CA THR A 501 15.35 -38.17 10.15
C THR A 501 14.41 -39.05 10.98
N PRO A 502 14.91 -39.90 11.87
CA PRO A 502 14.06 -40.64 12.81
C PRO A 502 13.46 -39.74 13.89
N TYR A 503 13.89 -38.48 13.99
CA TYR A 503 13.50 -37.53 15.02
C TYR A 503 12.28 -36.72 14.65
N GLY A 504 11.76 -35.93 15.60
CA GLY A 504 10.65 -35.02 15.40
C GLY A 504 9.28 -35.64 15.14
N ILE A 505 8.28 -34.81 15.09
CA ILE A 505 6.89 -35.19 14.82
C ILE A 505 6.31 -34.32 13.70
N TRP A 506 5.44 -34.91 12.88
CA TRP A 506 4.70 -34.15 11.88
C TRP A 506 3.75 -33.16 12.55
N LYS A 507 3.98 -31.86 12.31
CA LYS A 507 3.14 -30.77 12.80
C LYS A 507 1.82 -30.70 12.02
N LYS A 508 0.93 -29.79 12.38
CA LYS A 508 -0.32 -29.56 11.66
C LYS A 508 -0.05 -29.16 10.21
N ALA A 509 -0.76 -29.79 9.26
CA ALA A 509 -0.63 -29.45 7.85
C ALA A 509 -1.20 -28.06 7.56
N PHE A 510 -0.45 -27.24 6.84
CA PHE A 510 -0.94 -26.02 6.24
C PHE A 510 -1.55 -26.32 4.87
N ARG A 511 -2.67 -25.67 4.53
CA ARG A 511 -3.32 -25.75 3.22
C ARG A 511 -3.71 -24.36 2.73
N CYS A 512 -3.47 -24.09 1.44
CA CYS A 512 -4.04 -22.92 0.80
C CYS A 512 -5.57 -22.97 0.86
N PRO A 513 -6.24 -21.81 0.95
CA PRO A 513 -7.70 -21.75 0.82
C PRO A 513 -8.20 -22.37 -0.48
N ALA A 514 -9.45 -22.84 -0.51
CA ALA A 514 -10.05 -23.45 -1.70
C ALA A 514 -9.96 -22.50 -2.92
N GLY A 515 -9.50 -23.01 -4.05
CA GLY A 515 -9.28 -22.25 -5.28
C GLY A 515 -7.99 -21.43 -5.33
N MET A 516 -7.14 -21.56 -4.31
CA MET A 516 -5.82 -20.92 -4.28
C MET A 516 -4.70 -21.96 -4.36
N VAL A 517 -3.57 -21.53 -4.91
CA VAL A 517 -2.36 -22.32 -5.09
C VAL A 517 -1.14 -21.59 -4.53
N ALA A 518 -0.09 -22.31 -4.20
CA ALA A 518 1.16 -21.74 -3.74
C ALA A 518 1.84 -20.95 -4.88
N THR A 519 2.19 -19.70 -4.61
CA THR A 519 2.87 -18.82 -5.55
C THR A 519 4.17 -18.26 -4.99
N GLY A 520 4.43 -18.45 -3.71
CA GLY A 520 5.65 -18.00 -3.05
C GLY A 520 5.82 -18.64 -1.68
N PHE A 521 6.99 -18.43 -1.09
CA PHE A 521 7.32 -18.92 0.23
C PHE A 521 8.42 -18.08 0.90
N GLU A 522 8.58 -18.25 2.19
CA GLU A 522 9.73 -17.77 2.96
C GLU A 522 10.14 -18.80 4.02
N THR A 523 11.40 -18.78 4.37
CA THR A 523 11.98 -19.68 5.37
C THR A 523 12.51 -18.88 6.56
N ARG A 524 12.43 -19.47 7.75
CA ARG A 524 13.07 -18.97 8.96
C ARG A 524 14.31 -19.80 9.21
N VAL A 525 15.47 -19.14 9.26
CA VAL A 525 16.77 -19.81 9.37
C VAL A 525 17.58 -19.17 10.49
N GLU A 526 18.15 -20.00 11.33
CA GLU A 526 19.17 -19.62 12.28
C GLU A 526 20.52 -19.56 11.59
N VAL A 527 21.26 -18.49 11.84
CA VAL A 527 22.60 -18.33 11.29
C VAL A 527 23.59 -19.14 12.12
N ASP A 528 24.67 -19.58 11.47
CA ASP A 528 25.78 -20.30 12.09
C ASP A 528 26.23 -19.62 13.39
N GLN A 529 26.16 -20.36 14.50
CA GLN A 529 26.52 -19.96 15.86
C GLN A 529 27.98 -20.37 16.21
N GLY A 530 28.70 -20.93 15.27
CA GLY A 530 30.08 -21.35 15.40
C GLY A 530 30.25 -22.64 16.18
N ASN A 531 30.55 -22.58 17.47
CA ASN A 531 30.72 -23.78 18.32
C ASN A 531 29.47 -24.12 19.15
N ASN A 532 28.37 -23.47 18.92
CA ASN A 532 27.09 -23.74 19.58
C ASN A 532 26.24 -24.62 18.70
N ASP A 533 25.12 -25.11 19.23
CA ASP A 533 24.11 -25.90 18.55
C ASP A 533 23.39 -25.05 17.46
N ASP A 534 23.35 -25.56 16.22
CA ASP A 534 22.83 -24.88 15.04
C ASP A 534 21.59 -25.60 14.50
N SER A 535 20.40 -25.08 14.78
CA SER A 535 19.15 -25.68 14.31
C SER A 535 18.78 -25.35 12.85
N THR A 536 19.51 -24.48 12.20
CA THR A 536 19.38 -23.96 10.83
C THR A 536 17.95 -23.66 10.36
N LEU A 537 17.24 -24.57 9.67
CA LEU A 537 15.87 -24.31 9.21
C LEU A 537 14.87 -24.48 10.37
N ASN A 538 14.30 -23.37 10.82
CA ASN A 538 13.37 -23.31 11.93
C ASN A 538 11.90 -23.11 11.52
N GLY A 539 11.60 -22.96 10.25
CA GLY A 539 10.21 -22.79 9.80
C GLY A 539 10.05 -22.38 8.36
N MET A 540 8.84 -22.52 7.87
CA MET A 540 8.45 -22.11 6.53
C MET A 540 7.07 -21.46 6.54
N ARG A 541 6.87 -20.46 5.70
CA ARG A 541 5.57 -19.87 5.37
C ARG A 541 5.35 -19.96 3.87
N MET A 542 4.09 -20.09 3.48
CA MET A 542 3.70 -20.23 2.08
C MET A 542 2.70 -19.12 1.70
N ARG A 543 2.94 -18.52 0.56
CA ARG A 543 2.03 -17.56 -0.06
C ARG A 543 1.07 -18.32 -0.98
N CYS A 544 -0.22 -18.03 -0.86
CA CYS A 544 -1.27 -18.60 -1.72
C CYS A 544 -2.00 -17.48 -2.46
N ASP A 545 -2.11 -17.64 -3.78
CA ASP A 545 -2.89 -16.73 -4.64
C ASP A 545 -3.93 -17.54 -5.43
N PRO A 546 -4.99 -16.92 -5.99
CA PRO A 546 -5.88 -17.59 -6.92
C PRO A 546 -5.08 -18.25 -8.04
N LYS A 547 -5.47 -19.44 -8.44
CA LYS A 547 -4.81 -20.14 -9.55
C LYS A 547 -4.94 -19.30 -10.82
N PRO A 548 -3.84 -19.03 -11.54
CA PRO A 548 -3.86 -18.23 -12.76
C PRO A 548 -4.75 -18.81 -13.87
#